data_38aeab28f2a11abd79009593b1898e15
#
_entry.id   38aeab28f2a11abd79009593b1898e15
#
_cell.length_a   1.000
_cell.length_b   1.000
_cell.length_c   1.000
_cell.angle_alpha   90.00
_cell.angle_beta   90.00
_cell.angle_gamma   90.00
#
_symmetry.space_group_name_H-M   'P 1'
#
loop_
_entity.id
_entity.type
_entity.pdbx_description
1 polymer ?
#
loop_
_entity_poly.entity_id
_entity_poly.type
_entity_poly.pdbx_seq_one_letter_code
_entity_poly.pdbx_strand_id
1 'polypeptide(L)'
;MRLQSPKRSYRDQSPHPEKIEITKGIFTLMCGIVGYVGQGNVQEVLLHGLEKLEYRGYDSAGIFVVDAENQGHVFKEKGRIADLRAIVDRQVEAHTGIGHTRWATHGVPSAENAHPHQSADGRFTLVHNGVIENFKEIKDEYLQDVNFVSQTDTEIVVQLIGKIAAEENLNGKEALRRALSIVRGSYAFALVDAQA
;
A
#
# COMPACT_ATOMS: atom_id res chain seq x y z
N MET A 1 -22.15 74.10 27.71
CA MET A 1 -22.72 73.38 26.57
C MET A 1 -21.78 72.26 26.20
N ARG A 2 -22.03 70.99 26.65
CA ARG A 2 -21.15 69.80 26.40
C ARG A 2 -21.83 68.99 25.34
N LEU A 3 -21.17 68.86 24.19
CA LEU A 3 -21.58 68.02 23.10
C LEU A 3 -21.24 66.51 23.45
N GLN A 4 -22.26 65.68 23.52
CA GLN A 4 -22.11 64.24 23.65
C GLN A 4 -21.99 63.61 22.25
N SER A 5 -20.89 62.89 22.02
CA SER A 5 -20.69 62.08 20.82
C SER A 5 -21.45 60.77 20.90
N PRO A 6 -22.06 60.26 19.83
CA PRO A 6 -22.79 59.00 19.84
C PRO A 6 -21.83 57.82 19.88
N LYS A 7 -22.04 56.88 20.83
CA LYS A 7 -21.38 55.57 20.86
C LYS A 7 -21.93 54.72 19.72
N ARG A 8 -21.13 54.40 18.71
CA ARG A 8 -21.38 53.36 17.73
C ARG A 8 -21.13 52.00 18.42
N SER A 9 -22.18 51.21 18.60
CA SER A 9 -22.09 49.81 18.94
C SER A 9 -21.62 49.03 17.74
N TYR A 10 -20.41 48.51 17.77
CA TYR A 10 -19.96 47.49 16.82
C TYR A 10 -20.71 46.19 17.15
N ARG A 11 -21.64 45.78 16.27
CA ARG A 11 -22.16 44.41 16.27
C ARG A 11 -21.05 43.52 15.73
N ASP A 12 -20.60 42.62 16.57
CA ASP A 12 -19.73 41.50 16.18
C ASP A 12 -20.49 40.61 15.18
N GLN A 13 -20.09 40.65 13.91
CA GLN A 13 -20.56 39.80 12.84
C GLN A 13 -19.47 38.73 12.55
N SER A 14 -19.06 38.00 13.59
CA SER A 14 -18.31 36.78 13.34
C SER A 14 -19.26 35.75 12.73
N PRO A 15 -18.96 35.16 11.57
CA PRO A 15 -19.80 34.13 11.02
C PRO A 15 -19.72 32.91 11.97
N HIS A 16 -20.87 32.49 12.47
CA HIS A 16 -20.99 31.22 13.16
C HIS A 16 -20.48 30.13 12.22
N PRO A 17 -19.65 29.16 12.69
CA PRO A 17 -19.27 28.04 11.85
C PRO A 17 -20.55 27.30 11.47
N GLU A 18 -20.85 27.27 10.17
CA GLU A 18 -21.87 26.41 9.63
C GLU A 18 -21.63 24.99 10.14
N LYS A 19 -22.64 24.40 10.77
CA LYS A 19 -22.63 22.97 11.09
C LYS A 19 -22.51 22.24 9.77
N ILE A 20 -21.34 21.68 9.50
CA ILE A 20 -21.16 20.72 8.42
C ILE A 20 -22.02 19.52 8.80
N GLU A 21 -23.21 19.43 8.24
CA GLU A 21 -23.95 18.17 8.23
C GLU A 21 -23.10 17.18 7.42
N ILE A 22 -22.49 16.26 8.12
CA ILE A 22 -21.87 15.08 7.50
C ILE A 22 -23.06 14.25 6.99
N THR A 23 -23.53 14.55 5.77
CA THR A 23 -24.34 13.62 5.02
C THR A 23 -23.58 12.30 5.04
N LYS A 24 -24.28 11.20 5.37
CA LYS A 24 -23.73 9.83 5.32
C LYS A 24 -23.13 9.60 3.94
N GLY A 25 -21.89 10.08 3.75
CA GLY A 25 -21.10 9.80 2.56
C GLY A 25 -20.87 8.29 2.54
N ILE A 26 -21.02 7.70 1.39
CA ILE A 26 -20.53 6.35 1.14
C ILE A 26 -19.04 6.41 1.42
N PHE A 27 -18.62 5.96 2.61
CA PHE A 27 -17.21 5.76 2.89
C PHE A 27 -16.76 4.65 1.95
N THR A 28 -16.13 5.02 0.86
CA THR A 28 -15.47 4.05 -0.01
C THR A 28 -14.31 3.48 0.81
N LEU A 29 -14.49 2.27 1.31
CA LEU A 29 -13.44 1.53 1.99
C LEU A 29 -12.31 1.33 0.98
N MET A 30 -11.09 1.75 1.34
CA MET A 30 -9.96 1.77 0.42
C MET A 30 -8.71 1.30 1.16
N CYS A 31 -7.96 0.43 0.51
CA CYS A 31 -6.62 0.04 0.92
C CYS A 31 -5.70 1.25 1.10
N GLY A 32 -4.67 1.09 1.92
CA GLY A 32 -3.64 2.09 2.15
C GLY A 32 -2.25 1.59 1.77
N ILE A 33 -1.45 2.44 1.14
CA ILE A 33 -0.04 2.16 0.83
C ILE A 33 0.83 3.15 1.60
N VAL A 34 1.92 2.65 2.19
CA VAL A 34 3.00 3.44 2.78
C VAL A 34 4.32 2.95 2.19
N GLY A 35 5.19 3.88 1.79
CA GLY A 35 6.55 3.58 1.35
C GLY A 35 7.54 4.47 2.08
N TYR A 36 8.73 3.95 2.37
CA TYR A 36 9.80 4.69 3.01
C TYR A 36 11.17 4.27 2.46
N VAL A 37 12.01 5.26 2.22
CA VAL A 37 13.44 5.10 1.93
C VAL A 37 14.20 6.11 2.77
N GLY A 38 15.15 5.67 3.55
CA GLY A 38 15.95 6.57 4.39
C GLY A 38 16.62 5.86 5.57
N GLN A 39 17.22 6.68 6.45
CA GLN A 39 17.81 6.20 7.69
C GLN A 39 16.78 6.28 8.82
N GLY A 40 16.81 5.32 9.74
CA GLY A 40 15.94 5.27 10.90
C GLY A 40 15.17 3.95 11.01
N ASN A 41 14.20 3.91 11.91
CA ASN A 41 13.40 2.71 12.11
C ASN A 41 12.29 2.60 11.05
N VAL A 42 12.61 1.93 9.95
CA VAL A 42 11.70 1.75 8.79
C VAL A 42 10.40 1.06 9.22
N GLN A 43 10.50 0.00 10.02
CA GLN A 43 9.33 -0.76 10.49
C GLN A 43 8.34 0.15 11.24
N GLU A 44 8.87 0.98 12.17
CA GLU A 44 8.01 1.90 12.93
C GLU A 44 7.38 2.98 12.04
N VAL A 45 8.12 3.50 11.05
CA VAL A 45 7.56 4.47 10.08
C VAL A 45 6.43 3.84 9.29
N LEU A 46 6.62 2.62 8.78
CA LEU A 46 5.60 1.91 8.01
C LEU A 46 4.37 1.58 8.89
N LEU A 47 4.58 0.98 10.05
CA LEU A 47 3.49 0.60 10.96
C LEU A 47 2.69 1.83 11.40
N HIS A 48 3.37 2.93 11.78
CA HIS A 48 2.68 4.17 12.15
C HIS A 48 1.91 4.78 10.98
N GLY A 49 2.48 4.75 9.78
CA GLY A 49 1.79 5.19 8.56
C GLY A 49 0.53 4.37 8.28
N LEU A 50 0.62 3.04 8.40
CA LEU A 50 -0.52 2.13 8.21
C LEU A 50 -1.60 2.33 9.28
N GLU A 51 -1.23 2.56 10.56
CA GLU A 51 -2.17 2.89 11.64
C GLU A 51 -3.01 4.14 11.30
N LYS A 52 -2.39 5.16 10.67
CA LYS A 52 -3.11 6.37 10.23
C LYS A 52 -4.09 6.08 9.08
N LEU A 53 -3.97 4.96 8.40
CA LEU A 53 -4.84 4.55 7.30
C LEU A 53 -5.92 3.54 7.72
N GLU A 54 -5.86 2.97 8.94
CA GLU A 54 -6.82 1.97 9.44
C GLU A 54 -8.28 2.46 9.42
N TYR A 55 -8.52 3.77 9.59
CA TYR A 55 -9.89 4.34 9.56
C TYR A 55 -10.62 4.09 8.23
N ARG A 56 -9.88 3.77 7.16
CA ARG A 56 -10.42 3.49 5.83
C ARG A 56 -10.95 2.06 5.69
N GLY A 57 -10.80 1.23 6.72
CA GLY A 57 -11.13 -0.20 6.69
C GLY A 57 -9.92 -1.08 6.36
N TYR A 58 -9.94 -2.28 6.89
CA TYR A 58 -8.89 -3.31 6.68
C TYR A 58 -9.45 -4.69 7.01
N ASP A 59 -8.84 -5.71 6.43
CA ASP A 59 -9.04 -7.12 6.79
C ASP A 59 -7.72 -7.84 7.04
N SER A 60 -6.65 -7.29 6.51
CA SER A 60 -5.29 -7.79 6.67
C SER A 60 -4.29 -6.68 6.38
N ALA A 61 -3.06 -6.86 6.82
CA ALA A 61 -1.99 -5.90 6.60
C ALA A 61 -0.64 -6.61 6.46
N GLY A 62 0.34 -5.91 5.89
CA GLY A 62 1.71 -6.38 5.89
C GLY A 62 2.69 -5.29 5.50
N ILE A 63 3.95 -5.57 5.81
CA ILE A 63 5.10 -4.77 5.44
C ILE A 63 6.19 -5.65 4.82
N PHE A 64 6.98 -5.04 3.97
CA PHE A 64 8.24 -5.56 3.48
C PHE A 64 9.32 -4.54 3.76
N VAL A 65 10.47 -5.00 4.24
CA VAL A 65 11.64 -4.15 4.48
C VAL A 65 12.89 -4.80 3.91
N VAL A 66 13.83 -3.97 3.50
CA VAL A 66 15.16 -4.39 3.03
C VAL A 66 16.19 -3.93 4.05
N ASP A 67 16.98 -4.87 4.55
CA ASP A 67 18.04 -4.61 5.52
C ASP A 67 19.35 -4.10 4.89
N ALA A 68 20.35 -3.87 5.72
CA ALA A 68 21.67 -3.36 5.29
C ALA A 68 22.44 -4.36 4.40
N GLU A 69 22.13 -5.64 4.48
CA GLU A 69 22.69 -6.72 3.67
C GLU A 69 21.88 -6.97 2.38
N ASN A 70 20.91 -6.10 2.05
CA ASN A 70 19.97 -6.22 0.95
C ASN A 70 19.09 -7.49 1.04
N GLN A 71 18.84 -8.00 2.26
CA GLN A 71 17.91 -9.08 2.49
C GLN A 71 16.49 -8.54 2.69
N GLY A 72 15.54 -9.17 2.04
CA GLY A 72 14.13 -8.81 2.14
C GLY A 72 13.43 -9.57 3.27
N HIS A 73 12.69 -8.85 4.11
CA HIS A 73 11.91 -9.40 5.22
C HIS A 73 10.44 -9.04 5.04
N VAL A 74 9.57 -10.05 4.96
CA VAL A 74 8.11 -9.91 4.81
C VAL A 74 7.43 -10.24 6.12
N PHE A 75 6.54 -9.37 6.58
CA PHE A 75 5.65 -9.59 7.71
C PHE A 75 4.21 -9.35 7.25
N LYS A 76 3.34 -10.35 7.40
CA LYS A 76 1.94 -10.29 6.96
C LYS A 76 1.04 -10.89 8.01
N GLU A 77 -0.07 -10.22 8.31
CA GLU A 77 -1.03 -10.71 9.28
C GLU A 77 -2.47 -10.37 8.87
N LYS A 78 -3.39 -11.29 9.22
CA LYS A 78 -4.82 -11.04 9.13
C LYS A 78 -5.25 -10.22 10.34
N GLY A 79 -6.05 -9.17 10.13
CA GLY A 79 -6.57 -8.35 11.22
C GLY A 79 -5.98 -6.95 11.26
N ARG A 80 -5.72 -6.45 12.46
CA ARG A 80 -5.31 -5.06 12.71
C ARG A 80 -3.80 -4.85 12.55
N ILE A 81 -3.42 -3.57 12.42
CA ILE A 81 -2.00 -3.21 12.46
C ILE A 81 -1.35 -3.59 13.79
N ALA A 82 -2.12 -3.61 14.89
CA ALA A 82 -1.63 -4.10 16.17
C ALA A 82 -1.20 -5.58 16.12
N ASP A 83 -1.93 -6.42 15.40
CA ASP A 83 -1.61 -7.84 15.20
C ASP A 83 -0.34 -7.99 14.36
N LEU A 84 -0.24 -7.24 13.25
CA LEU A 84 0.96 -7.17 12.43
C LEU A 84 2.18 -6.69 13.25
N ARG A 85 2.01 -5.64 14.07
CA ARG A 85 3.05 -5.08 14.94
C ARG A 85 3.62 -6.10 15.91
N ALA A 86 2.81 -7.06 16.36
CA ALA A 86 3.23 -8.11 17.30
C ALA A 86 4.20 -9.13 16.68
N ILE A 87 4.16 -9.31 15.36
CA ILE A 87 5.01 -10.28 14.64
C ILE A 87 6.22 -9.66 13.93
N VAL A 88 6.26 -8.31 13.81
CA VAL A 88 7.37 -7.62 13.15
C VAL A 88 8.63 -7.70 14.01
N ASP A 89 9.72 -8.23 13.42
CA ASP A 89 11.04 -8.23 14.03
C ASP A 89 11.65 -6.82 13.97
N ARG A 90 11.79 -6.20 15.14
CA ARG A 90 12.34 -4.84 15.29
C ARG A 90 13.86 -4.80 15.34
N GLN A 91 14.53 -5.95 15.34
CA GLN A 91 16.00 -6.02 15.34
C GLN A 91 16.55 -5.91 13.91
N VAL A 92 15.71 -6.06 12.89
CA VAL A 92 16.10 -5.87 11.49
C VAL A 92 16.40 -4.39 11.25
N GLU A 93 17.67 -4.07 10.99
CA GLU A 93 18.10 -2.72 10.60
C GLU A 93 17.82 -2.51 9.11
N ALA A 94 16.70 -1.91 8.79
CA ALA A 94 16.26 -1.71 7.41
C ALA A 94 16.40 -0.26 6.98
N HIS A 95 16.61 -0.04 5.67
CA HIS A 95 16.71 1.29 5.04
C HIS A 95 15.62 1.59 4.02
N THR A 96 14.90 0.58 3.57
CA THR A 96 13.84 0.71 2.58
C THR A 96 12.68 -0.20 2.96
N GLY A 97 11.45 0.23 2.70
CA GLY A 97 10.32 -0.65 2.92
C GLY A 97 9.02 -0.11 2.33
N ILE A 98 8.07 -1.01 2.16
CA ILE A 98 6.70 -0.74 1.73
C ILE A 98 5.72 -1.46 2.65
N GLY A 99 4.54 -0.88 2.82
CA GLY A 99 3.50 -1.46 3.65
C GLY A 99 2.11 -1.22 3.07
N HIS A 100 1.16 -2.06 3.49
CA HIS A 100 -0.19 -2.06 2.96
C HIS A 100 -1.22 -2.45 4.01
N THR A 101 -2.35 -1.73 4.03
CA THR A 101 -3.60 -2.18 4.66
C THR A 101 -4.54 -2.63 3.56
N ARG A 102 -4.95 -3.91 3.62
CA ARG A 102 -5.80 -4.51 2.61
C ARG A 102 -7.27 -4.46 3.02
N TRP A 103 -8.12 -4.12 2.05
CA TRP A 103 -9.54 -4.44 2.04
C TRP A 103 -9.79 -5.36 0.86
N ALA A 104 -10.23 -6.60 1.14
CA ALA A 104 -10.30 -7.66 0.13
C ALA A 104 -11.24 -7.32 -1.02
N THR A 105 -10.72 -7.34 -2.24
CA THR A 105 -11.47 -7.36 -3.50
C THR A 105 -11.41 -8.74 -4.15
N HIS A 106 -10.27 -9.43 -4.01
CA HIS A 106 -9.99 -10.76 -4.52
C HIS A 106 -9.39 -11.66 -3.42
N GLY A 107 -9.93 -12.86 -3.26
CA GLY A 107 -9.50 -13.79 -2.23
C GLY A 107 -10.02 -13.46 -0.82
N VAL A 108 -10.10 -14.47 0.03
CA VAL A 108 -10.55 -14.32 1.42
C VAL A 108 -9.50 -13.58 2.27
N PRO A 109 -9.92 -12.90 3.36
CA PRO A 109 -8.97 -12.32 4.31
C PRO A 109 -8.11 -13.40 4.98
N SER A 110 -6.81 -13.39 4.67
CA SER A 110 -5.80 -14.28 5.24
C SER A 110 -4.41 -13.64 5.17
N ALA A 111 -3.42 -14.16 5.87
CA ALA A 111 -2.05 -13.71 5.78
C ALA A 111 -1.46 -13.95 4.38
N GLU A 112 -1.80 -15.05 3.71
CA GLU A 112 -1.33 -15.36 2.35
C GLU A 112 -1.82 -14.32 1.35
N ASN A 113 -3.09 -13.91 1.47
CA ASN A 113 -3.71 -12.90 0.60
C ASN A 113 -3.41 -11.46 1.00
N ALA A 114 -2.79 -11.23 2.18
CA ALA A 114 -2.33 -9.90 2.56
C ALA A 114 -1.17 -9.45 1.65
N HIS A 115 -1.11 -8.13 1.36
CA HIS A 115 0.05 -7.54 0.71
C HIS A 115 1.18 -7.30 1.74
N PRO A 116 2.43 -7.25 1.30
CA PRO A 116 2.94 -7.34 -0.07
C PRO A 116 3.01 -8.76 -0.63
N HIS A 117 3.17 -8.86 -1.96
CA HIS A 117 3.48 -10.09 -2.69
C HIS A 117 4.85 -10.02 -3.33
N GLN A 118 5.53 -11.18 -3.44
CA GLN A 118 6.87 -11.27 -4.01
C GLN A 118 6.86 -12.08 -5.32
N SER A 119 7.79 -11.75 -6.22
CA SER A 119 8.11 -12.61 -7.37
C SER A 119 8.72 -13.93 -6.91
N ALA A 120 8.66 -14.96 -7.76
CA ALA A 120 9.11 -16.30 -7.43
C ALA A 120 10.60 -16.39 -7.05
N ASP A 121 11.42 -15.49 -7.59
CA ASP A 121 12.85 -15.34 -7.30
C ASP A 121 13.13 -14.46 -6.07
N GLY A 122 12.10 -13.86 -5.46
CA GLY A 122 12.21 -12.96 -4.32
C GLY A 122 12.76 -11.57 -4.63
N ARG A 123 13.11 -11.26 -5.90
CA ARG A 123 13.70 -10.00 -6.31
C ARG A 123 12.73 -8.83 -6.17
N PHE A 124 11.50 -9.01 -6.62
CA PHE A 124 10.49 -7.96 -6.63
C PHE A 124 9.46 -8.16 -5.54
N THR A 125 9.13 -7.08 -4.86
CA THR A 125 8.05 -7.05 -3.86
C THR A 125 7.10 -5.92 -4.17
N LEU A 126 5.78 -6.22 -4.25
CA LEU A 126 4.74 -5.32 -4.73
C LEU A 126 3.59 -5.18 -3.73
N VAL A 127 3.14 -3.96 -3.54
CA VAL A 127 1.82 -3.64 -2.96
C VAL A 127 0.97 -2.91 -3.99
N HIS A 128 -0.36 -3.09 -3.92
CA HIS A 128 -1.29 -2.62 -4.93
C HIS A 128 -2.60 -2.13 -4.30
N ASN A 129 -3.05 -0.98 -4.76
CA ASN A 129 -4.43 -0.51 -4.60
C ASN A 129 -5.11 -0.47 -5.96
N GLY A 130 -6.28 -1.08 -6.08
CA GLY A 130 -7.06 -1.10 -7.31
C GLY A 130 -7.54 -2.49 -7.72
N VAL A 131 -7.77 -2.67 -9.01
CA VAL A 131 -8.21 -3.95 -9.59
C VAL A 131 -7.51 -4.15 -10.94
N ILE A 132 -6.93 -5.32 -11.14
CA ILE A 132 -6.36 -5.74 -12.42
C ILE A 132 -7.43 -6.56 -13.17
N GLU A 133 -8.00 -5.97 -14.18
CA GLU A 133 -9.15 -6.54 -14.91
C GLU A 133 -8.78 -7.79 -15.71
N ASN A 134 -7.58 -7.81 -16.29
CA ASN A 134 -7.12 -8.90 -17.14
C ASN A 134 -6.19 -9.91 -16.44
N PHE A 135 -6.29 -10.05 -15.11
CA PHE A 135 -5.41 -10.93 -14.34
C PHE A 135 -5.47 -12.41 -14.79
N LYS A 136 -6.65 -12.88 -15.21
CA LYS A 136 -6.82 -14.25 -15.73
C LYS A 136 -6.08 -14.45 -17.05
N GLU A 137 -6.24 -13.50 -17.98
CA GLU A 137 -5.54 -13.52 -19.27
C GLU A 137 -4.01 -13.55 -19.06
N ILE A 138 -3.50 -12.68 -18.16
CA ILE A 138 -2.08 -12.64 -17.81
C ILE A 138 -1.61 -14.00 -17.27
N LYS A 139 -2.38 -14.58 -16.35
CA LYS A 139 -2.07 -15.89 -15.77
C LYS A 139 -1.99 -16.98 -16.84
N ASP A 140 -2.99 -17.05 -17.71
CA ASP A 140 -3.14 -18.11 -18.70
C ASP A 140 -2.13 -17.95 -19.86
N GLU A 141 -1.72 -16.74 -20.20
CA GLU A 141 -0.85 -16.45 -21.34
C GLU A 141 0.64 -16.41 -20.96
N TYR A 142 0.97 -15.83 -19.79
CA TYR A 142 2.36 -15.55 -19.42
C TYR A 142 2.88 -16.40 -18.24
N LEU A 143 2.02 -16.95 -17.37
CA LEU A 143 2.42 -17.50 -16.08
C LEU A 143 1.97 -18.95 -15.85
N GLN A 144 1.91 -19.76 -16.91
CA GLN A 144 1.43 -21.15 -16.87
C GLN A 144 2.32 -22.05 -16.00
N ASP A 145 3.59 -21.71 -15.86
CA ASP A 145 4.62 -22.43 -15.11
C ASP A 145 4.82 -21.90 -13.68
N VAL A 146 4.04 -20.88 -13.27
CA VAL A 146 4.17 -20.25 -11.96
C VAL A 146 3.23 -20.87 -10.93
N ASN A 147 3.79 -21.21 -9.76
CA ASN A 147 3.01 -21.62 -8.61
C ASN A 147 2.59 -20.38 -7.78
N PHE A 148 1.29 -20.15 -7.67
CA PHE A 148 0.74 -19.04 -6.89
C PHE A 148 0.47 -19.48 -5.45
N VAL A 149 0.80 -18.63 -4.49
CA VAL A 149 0.57 -18.85 -3.06
C VAL A 149 -0.68 -18.10 -2.56
N SER A 150 -1.14 -17.08 -3.30
CA SER A 150 -2.32 -16.29 -2.99
C SER A 150 -3.40 -16.36 -4.08
N GLN A 151 -4.54 -15.77 -3.77
CA GLN A 151 -5.66 -15.66 -4.70
C GLN A 151 -5.80 -14.23 -5.26
N THR A 152 -4.74 -13.41 -5.12
CA THR A 152 -4.81 -11.98 -5.46
C THR A 152 -4.35 -11.73 -6.89
N ASP A 153 -4.95 -10.72 -7.50
CA ASP A 153 -4.51 -10.18 -8.79
C ASP A 153 -3.13 -9.51 -8.69
N THR A 154 -2.76 -9.06 -7.51
CA THR A 154 -1.45 -8.43 -7.24
C THR A 154 -0.29 -9.42 -7.36
N GLU A 155 -0.46 -10.65 -6.88
CA GLU A 155 0.57 -11.69 -7.05
C GLU A 155 0.82 -11.97 -8.52
N ILE A 156 -0.22 -11.99 -9.35
CA ILE A 156 -0.09 -12.18 -10.80
C ILE A 156 0.78 -11.09 -11.43
N VAL A 157 0.59 -9.81 -11.01
CA VAL A 157 1.39 -8.70 -11.54
C VAL A 157 2.86 -8.81 -11.12
N VAL A 158 3.16 -9.12 -9.86
CA VAL A 158 4.56 -9.22 -9.43
C VAL A 158 5.28 -10.42 -10.05
N GLN A 159 4.58 -11.53 -10.28
CA GLN A 159 5.11 -12.68 -11.01
C GLN A 159 5.41 -12.32 -12.48
N LEU A 160 4.51 -11.55 -13.12
CA LEU A 160 4.72 -11.06 -14.47
C LEU A 160 5.97 -10.15 -14.55
N ILE A 161 6.14 -9.23 -13.59
CA ILE A 161 7.33 -8.37 -13.52
C ILE A 161 8.60 -9.20 -13.38
N GLY A 162 8.62 -10.17 -12.47
CA GLY A 162 9.77 -11.05 -12.25
C GLY A 162 10.14 -11.86 -13.49
N LYS A 163 9.15 -12.48 -14.13
CA LYS A 163 9.34 -13.26 -15.35
C LYS A 163 9.90 -12.39 -16.50
N ILE A 164 9.31 -11.24 -16.75
CA ILE A 164 9.78 -10.30 -17.79
C ILE A 164 11.21 -9.84 -17.48
N ALA A 165 11.52 -9.50 -16.24
CA ALA A 165 12.87 -9.09 -15.86
C ALA A 165 13.91 -10.18 -16.14
N ALA A 166 13.59 -11.43 -15.83
CA ALA A 166 14.47 -12.58 -16.04
C ALA A 166 14.64 -12.91 -17.52
N GLU A 167 13.55 -12.97 -18.30
CA GLU A 167 13.57 -13.38 -19.72
C GLU A 167 14.20 -12.30 -20.62
N GLU A 168 13.93 -11.03 -20.34
CA GLU A 168 14.42 -9.91 -21.15
C GLU A 168 15.71 -9.26 -20.55
N ASN A 169 16.22 -9.78 -19.42
CA ASN A 169 17.38 -9.25 -18.67
C ASN A 169 17.26 -7.75 -18.35
N LEU A 170 16.11 -7.35 -17.79
CA LEU A 170 15.77 -5.96 -17.51
C LEU A 170 16.02 -5.58 -16.06
N ASN A 171 16.33 -4.30 -15.84
CA ASN A 171 16.26 -3.70 -14.50
C ASN A 171 14.78 -3.53 -14.07
N GLY A 172 14.55 -3.29 -12.76
CA GLY A 172 13.20 -3.23 -12.21
C GLY A 172 12.31 -2.17 -12.82
N LYS A 173 12.85 -0.99 -13.19
CA LYS A 173 12.09 0.08 -13.82
C LYS A 173 11.60 -0.31 -15.22
N GLU A 174 12.46 -0.94 -15.98
CA GLU A 174 12.15 -1.39 -17.36
C GLU A 174 11.17 -2.56 -17.32
N ALA A 175 11.39 -3.55 -16.44
CA ALA A 175 10.49 -4.68 -16.25
C ALA A 175 9.08 -4.22 -15.82
N LEU A 176 8.98 -3.28 -14.86
CA LEU A 176 7.70 -2.67 -14.49
C LEU A 176 7.03 -2.00 -15.69
N ARG A 177 7.75 -1.15 -16.44
CA ARG A 177 7.18 -0.48 -17.61
C ARG A 177 6.68 -1.48 -18.67
N ARG A 178 7.40 -2.57 -18.87
CA ARG A 178 7.03 -3.64 -19.81
C ARG A 178 5.77 -4.36 -19.32
N ALA A 179 5.70 -4.73 -18.04
CA ALA A 179 4.52 -5.33 -17.43
C ALA A 179 3.28 -4.40 -17.53
N LEU A 180 3.46 -3.08 -17.28
CA LEU A 180 2.38 -2.10 -17.38
C LEU A 180 1.83 -1.93 -18.82
N SER A 181 2.55 -2.33 -19.85
CA SER A 181 2.01 -2.36 -21.21
C SER A 181 1.05 -3.53 -21.46
N ILE A 182 1.03 -4.50 -20.58
CA ILE A 182 0.19 -5.72 -20.64
C ILE A 182 -0.99 -5.60 -19.68
N VAL A 183 -0.76 -5.05 -18.47
CA VAL A 183 -1.75 -4.90 -17.41
C VAL A 183 -2.86 -3.94 -17.80
N ARG A 184 -4.12 -4.33 -17.57
CA ARG A 184 -5.32 -3.48 -17.74
C ARG A 184 -6.08 -3.38 -16.43
N GLY A 185 -6.60 -2.19 -16.13
CA GLY A 185 -7.36 -1.90 -14.91
C GLY A 185 -7.01 -0.55 -14.30
N SER A 186 -7.46 -0.35 -13.09
CA SER A 186 -7.11 0.84 -12.28
C SER A 186 -6.18 0.43 -11.15
N TYR A 187 -5.01 1.05 -11.05
CA TYR A 187 -4.01 0.64 -10.07
C TYR A 187 -3.12 1.78 -9.58
N ALA A 188 -2.69 1.65 -8.33
CA ALA A 188 -1.54 2.33 -7.76
C ALA A 188 -0.61 1.28 -7.16
N PHE A 189 0.65 1.29 -7.57
CA PHE A 189 1.68 0.35 -7.14
C PHE A 189 2.79 1.02 -6.33
N ALA A 190 3.33 0.30 -5.33
CA ALA A 190 4.67 0.52 -4.85
C ALA A 190 5.45 -0.80 -5.00
N LEU A 191 6.59 -0.71 -5.68
CA LEU A 191 7.47 -1.83 -6.02
C LEU A 191 8.85 -1.61 -5.40
N VAL A 192 9.38 -2.65 -4.78
CA VAL A 192 10.79 -2.72 -4.38
C VAL A 192 11.49 -3.75 -5.24
N ASP A 193 12.63 -3.38 -5.82
CA ASP A 193 13.60 -4.27 -6.46
C ASP A 193 14.76 -4.46 -5.49
N ALA A 194 14.92 -5.64 -4.91
CA ALA A 194 15.96 -5.93 -3.92
C ALA A 194 17.38 -5.98 -4.50
N GLN A 195 17.51 -5.86 -5.83
CA GLN A 195 18.80 -5.81 -6.52
C GLN A 195 19.18 -4.40 -7.03
N ALA A 196 18.36 -3.37 -6.69
CA ALA A 196 18.56 -2.00 -7.16
C ALA A 196 19.46 -1.17 -6.23
#